data_b55c84ba01d1ab7c234625a7f18d409f
#
_entry.id   b55c84ba01d1ab7c234625a7f18d409f
#
_cell.length_a   1.000
_cell.length_b   1.000
_cell.length_c   1.000
_cell.angle_alpha   90.00
_cell.angle_beta   90.00
_cell.angle_gamma   90.00
#
_symmetry.space_group_name_H-M   'P 1'
#
loop_
_entity.id
_entity.type
_entity.pdbx_description
1 polymer ?
#
loop_
_entity_poly.entity_id
_entity_poly.type
_entity_poly.pdbx_seq_one_letter_code
_entity_poly.pdbx_strand_id
1 'polypeptide(L)'
;MAATPTIVLVEKDGKVGYLQFDTDDRGWMTIWHTEVPPELRGHGIASELVKTAFEYAHENHLHVDVICPVATSLAAKHPEYQALIGKKSQRQ
;
A
#
# COMPACT_ATOMS: atom_id res chain seq x y z
N MET A 1 21.30 3.96 6.37
CA MET A 1 20.41 3.48 7.42
C MET A 1 19.33 2.58 6.84
N ALA A 2 19.11 1.44 7.44
CA ALA A 2 18.12 0.51 6.92
C ALA A 2 16.70 1.06 7.13
N ALA A 3 15.86 0.92 6.11
CA ALA A 3 14.47 1.30 6.24
C ALA A 3 13.76 0.29 7.14
N THR A 4 12.94 0.79 8.05
CA THR A 4 12.13 -0.08 8.89
C THR A 4 10.80 -0.29 8.20
N PRO A 5 10.38 -1.55 7.97
CA PRO A 5 9.08 -1.80 7.37
C PRO A 5 7.97 -1.20 8.22
N THR A 6 6.99 -0.62 7.55
CA THR A 6 5.83 -0.05 8.22
C THR A 6 4.62 -0.92 7.89
N ILE A 7 3.79 -1.17 8.90
CA ILE A 7 2.62 -2.01 8.73
C ILE A 7 1.38 -1.20 9.05
N VAL A 8 0.42 -1.20 8.13
CA VAL A 8 -0.90 -0.62 8.35
C VAL A 8 -1.83 -1.77 8.73
N LEU A 9 -2.53 -1.60 9.84
CA LEU A 9 -3.42 -2.63 10.36
C LEU A 9 -4.87 -2.15 10.37
N VAL A 10 -5.78 -3.06 10.02
CA VAL A 10 -7.22 -2.85 10.22
C VAL A 10 -7.75 -4.07 10.95
N GLU A 11 -8.37 -3.85 12.10
CA GLU A 11 -8.95 -4.92 12.88
C GLU A 11 -10.47 -4.87 12.80
N LYS A 12 -11.09 -6.02 12.63
CA LYS A 12 -12.53 -6.15 12.62
C LYS A 12 -12.92 -7.50 13.18
N ASP A 13 -13.78 -7.51 14.21
CA ASP A 13 -14.29 -8.72 14.84
C ASP A 13 -13.19 -9.68 15.29
N GLY A 14 -12.10 -9.12 15.82
CA GLY A 14 -10.98 -9.91 16.31
C GLY A 14 -10.06 -10.44 15.23
N LYS A 15 -10.30 -10.09 13.97
CA LYS A 15 -9.45 -10.46 12.85
C LYS A 15 -8.70 -9.24 12.37
N VAL A 16 -7.49 -9.45 11.85
CA VAL A 16 -6.61 -8.35 11.44
C VAL A 16 -6.20 -8.52 9.99
N GLY A 17 -6.44 -7.46 9.19
CA GLY A 17 -5.84 -7.35 7.88
C GLY A 17 -4.66 -6.39 7.98
N TYR A 18 -3.65 -6.56 7.12
CA TYR A 18 -2.50 -5.66 7.16
C TYR A 18 -1.91 -5.43 5.78
N LEU A 19 -1.19 -4.33 5.67
CA LEU A 19 -0.42 -3.98 4.49
C LEU A 19 0.97 -3.58 4.95
N GLN A 20 1.99 -4.12 4.30
CA GLN A 20 3.38 -3.86 4.65
C GLN A 20 4.03 -3.03 3.55
N PHE A 21 4.68 -1.94 3.94
CA PHE A 21 5.41 -1.10 2.99
C PHE A 21 6.69 -0.56 3.61
N ASP A 22 7.60 -0.13 2.73
CA ASP A 22 8.82 0.57 3.11
C ASP A 22 8.84 1.92 2.44
N THR A 23 9.53 2.87 3.05
CA THR A 23 9.83 4.15 2.42
C THR A 23 11.35 4.33 2.39
N ASP A 24 11.83 5.08 1.39
CA ASP A 24 13.24 5.41 1.33
C ASP A 24 13.41 6.93 1.37
N ASP A 25 14.66 7.37 1.39
CA ASP A 25 14.99 8.78 1.47
C ASP A 25 14.98 9.48 0.11
N ARG A 26 14.62 8.77 -0.94
CA ARG A 26 14.53 9.32 -2.29
C ARG A 26 13.10 9.64 -2.70
N GLY A 27 12.16 9.47 -1.78
CA GLY A 27 10.77 9.79 -2.05
C GLY A 27 9.98 8.64 -2.65
N TRP A 28 10.34 7.41 -2.33
CA TRP A 28 9.64 6.23 -2.80
C TRP A 28 9.05 5.43 -1.66
N MET A 29 7.84 4.91 -1.90
CA MET A 29 7.21 3.92 -1.05
C MET A 29 7.08 2.64 -1.86
N THR A 30 7.46 1.51 -1.26
CA THR A 30 7.29 0.20 -1.89
C THR A 30 6.28 -0.59 -1.08
N ILE A 31 5.19 -1.00 -1.70
CA ILE A 31 4.17 -1.84 -1.06
C ILE A 31 4.51 -3.29 -1.37
N TRP A 32 4.88 -4.03 -0.32
CA TRP A 32 5.39 -5.38 -0.45
C TRP A 32 4.29 -6.44 -0.37
N HIS A 33 3.36 -6.28 0.57
CA HIS A 33 2.43 -7.35 0.88
C HIS A 33 1.16 -6.80 1.50
N THR A 34 0.04 -7.39 1.12
CA THR A 34 -1.26 -7.08 1.70
C THR A 34 -1.93 -8.40 2.05
N GLU A 35 -2.38 -8.54 3.29
CA GLU A 35 -3.00 -9.76 3.76
C GLU A 35 -4.33 -9.44 4.42
N VAL A 36 -5.39 -10.10 3.97
CA VAL A 36 -6.72 -9.97 4.57
C VAL A 36 -7.25 -11.37 4.82
N PRO A 37 -7.57 -11.72 6.08
CA PRO A 37 -8.14 -13.03 6.38
C PRO A 37 -9.40 -13.30 5.56
N PRO A 38 -9.67 -14.56 5.21
CA PRO A 38 -10.86 -14.87 4.42
C PRO A 38 -12.16 -14.36 5.04
N GLU A 39 -12.24 -14.33 6.36
CA GLU A 39 -13.43 -13.87 7.08
C GLU A 39 -13.71 -12.38 6.86
N LEU A 40 -12.66 -11.61 6.52
CA LEU A 40 -12.81 -10.17 6.31
C LEU A 40 -12.92 -9.79 4.84
N ARG A 41 -12.77 -10.75 3.94
CA ARG A 41 -12.88 -10.47 2.51
C ARG A 41 -14.30 -10.07 2.17
N GLY A 42 -14.44 -9.14 1.23
CA GLY A 42 -15.74 -8.63 0.86
C GLY A 42 -16.23 -7.48 1.72
N HIS A 43 -15.46 -7.08 2.72
CA HIS A 43 -15.82 -5.96 3.61
C HIS A 43 -15.05 -4.69 3.30
N GLY A 44 -14.32 -4.67 2.20
CA GLY A 44 -13.57 -3.46 1.82
C GLY A 44 -12.30 -3.22 2.62
N ILE A 45 -11.83 -4.22 3.37
CA ILE A 45 -10.66 -4.06 4.23
C ILE A 45 -9.40 -3.81 3.41
N ALA A 46 -9.21 -4.59 2.34
CA ALA A 46 -8.03 -4.40 1.49
C ALA A 46 -8.03 -3.03 0.84
N SER A 47 -9.18 -2.55 0.38
CA SER A 47 -9.31 -1.20 -0.18
C SER A 47 -8.93 -0.15 0.84
N GLU A 48 -9.36 -0.33 2.09
CA GLU A 48 -9.06 0.61 3.15
C GLU A 48 -7.57 0.65 3.47
N LEU A 49 -6.93 -0.52 3.49
CA LEU A 49 -5.49 -0.59 3.70
C LEU A 49 -4.72 0.12 2.59
N VAL A 50 -5.09 -0.15 1.36
CA VAL A 50 -4.43 0.46 0.20
C VAL A 50 -4.67 1.96 0.20
N LYS A 51 -5.90 2.39 0.49
CA LYS A 51 -6.23 3.80 0.56
C LYS A 51 -5.36 4.51 1.60
N THR A 52 -5.21 3.93 2.78
CA THR A 52 -4.40 4.53 3.83
C THR A 52 -2.94 4.69 3.39
N ALA A 53 -2.39 3.66 2.73
CA ALA A 53 -1.03 3.72 2.24
C ALA A 53 -0.84 4.81 1.20
N PHE A 54 -1.77 4.92 0.25
CA PHE A 54 -1.68 5.95 -0.79
C PHE A 54 -1.89 7.35 -0.23
N GLU A 55 -2.75 7.51 0.76
CA GLU A 55 -2.92 8.82 1.41
C GLU A 55 -1.64 9.23 2.13
N TYR A 56 -0.99 8.29 2.79
CA TYR A 56 0.29 8.56 3.42
C TYR A 56 1.34 8.99 2.39
N ALA A 57 1.39 8.29 1.27
CA ALA A 57 2.33 8.62 0.20
C ALA A 57 2.06 10.01 -0.35
N HIS A 58 0.80 10.34 -0.57
CA HIS A 58 0.42 11.65 -1.09
C HIS A 58 0.82 12.76 -0.11
N GLU A 59 0.55 12.59 1.17
CA GLU A 59 0.86 13.60 2.18
C GLU A 59 2.36 13.82 2.33
N ASN A 60 3.16 12.78 2.07
CA ASN A 60 4.61 12.86 2.21
C ASN A 60 5.32 13.01 0.87
N HIS A 61 4.57 13.28 -0.20
CA HIS A 61 5.11 13.51 -1.55
C HIS A 61 5.94 12.32 -2.03
N LEU A 62 5.46 11.11 -1.78
CA LEU A 62 6.14 9.88 -2.18
C LEU A 62 5.54 9.33 -3.46
N HIS A 63 6.41 8.75 -4.29
CA HIS A 63 5.96 7.89 -5.39
C HIS A 63 5.78 6.48 -4.85
N VAL A 64 4.87 5.72 -5.44
CA VAL A 64 4.55 4.39 -4.96
C VAL A 64 4.93 3.34 -5.99
N ASP A 65 5.73 2.37 -5.57
CA ASP A 65 6.03 1.18 -6.38
C ASP A 65 5.26 0.02 -5.76
N VAL A 66 4.30 -0.51 -6.49
CA VAL A 66 3.40 -1.53 -5.99
C VAL A 66 3.88 -2.89 -6.49
N ILE A 67 4.39 -3.70 -5.58
CA ILE A 67 4.85 -5.06 -5.90
C ILE A 67 3.72 -6.06 -5.64
N CYS A 68 2.88 -5.79 -4.65
CA CYS A 68 1.80 -6.68 -4.27
C CYS A 68 0.68 -6.68 -5.32
N PRO A 69 0.30 -7.85 -5.88
CA PRO A 69 -0.75 -7.90 -6.90
C PRO A 69 -2.11 -7.41 -6.40
N VAL A 70 -2.43 -7.64 -5.13
CA VAL A 70 -3.69 -7.19 -4.56
C VAL A 70 -3.78 -5.67 -4.58
N ALA A 71 -2.71 -5.01 -4.14
CA ALA A 71 -2.68 -3.55 -4.13
C ALA A 71 -2.70 -2.98 -5.54
N THR A 72 -2.04 -3.65 -6.49
CA THR A 72 -2.04 -3.24 -7.88
C THR A 72 -3.46 -3.26 -8.45
N SER A 73 -4.20 -4.35 -8.20
CA SER A 73 -5.57 -4.46 -8.67
C SER A 73 -6.47 -3.38 -8.10
N LEU A 74 -6.33 -3.11 -6.81
CA LEU A 74 -7.15 -2.09 -6.16
C LEU A 74 -6.81 -0.69 -6.65
N ALA A 75 -5.53 -0.40 -6.82
CA ALA A 75 -5.10 0.90 -7.30
C ALA A 75 -5.58 1.16 -8.72
N ALA A 76 -5.71 0.12 -9.54
CA ALA A 76 -6.17 0.27 -10.90
C ALA A 76 -7.60 0.83 -10.99
N LYS A 77 -8.38 0.69 -9.92
CA LYS A 77 -9.75 1.19 -9.87
C LYS A 77 -9.85 2.64 -9.41
N HIS A 78 -8.72 3.24 -9.03
CA HIS A 78 -8.70 4.59 -8.46
C HIS A 78 -7.72 5.46 -9.24
N PRO A 79 -8.21 6.31 -10.15
CA PRO A 79 -7.33 7.16 -10.96
C PRO A 79 -6.39 8.03 -10.13
N GLU A 80 -6.82 8.50 -8.97
CA GLU A 80 -6.00 9.34 -8.11
C GLU A 80 -4.78 8.60 -7.58
N TYR A 81 -4.86 7.28 -7.44
CA TYR A 81 -3.72 6.49 -7.01
C TYR A 81 -2.74 6.26 -8.15
N GLN A 82 -3.27 6.15 -9.37
CA GLN A 82 -2.42 5.94 -10.54
C GLN A 82 -1.41 7.06 -10.73
N ALA A 83 -1.78 8.27 -10.35
CA ALA A 83 -0.88 9.41 -10.46
C ALA A 83 0.35 9.28 -9.55
N LEU A 84 0.25 8.50 -8.50
CA LEU A 84 1.35 8.28 -7.56
C LEU A 84 2.19 7.07 -7.92
N ILE A 85 1.64 6.16 -8.72
CA ILE A 85 2.31 4.90 -9.03
C ILE A 85 3.42 5.11 -10.04
N GLY A 86 4.58 4.55 -9.74
CA GLY A 86 5.69 4.49 -10.67
C GLY A 86 6.43 3.20 -10.44
N LYS A 87 7.45 2.96 -11.23
CA LYS A 87 8.30 1.80 -11.04
C LYS A 87 9.71 2.26 -10.72
N LYS A 88 10.10 2.04 -9.49
CA LYS A 88 11.40 2.45 -9.00
C LYS A 88 12.52 1.89 -9.87
N SER A 89 12.37 0.66 -10.32
CA SER A 89 13.36 -0.01 -11.13
C SER A 89 13.49 0.60 -12.52
N GLN A 90 12.53 1.39 -12.97
CA GLN A 90 12.56 2.04 -14.28
C GLN A 90 13.11 3.45 -14.23
N ARG A 91 13.39 3.94 -13.04
CA ARG A 91 14.00 5.27 -12.91
C ARG A 91 15.50 5.16 -13.08
N GLN A 92 16.05 6.05 -13.85
CA GLN A 92 17.48 6.11 -14.08
C GLN A 92 18.10 7.28 -13.36
#